data_15f5564f8d37260832615e6efff11154
#
_entry.id   15f5564f8d37260832615e6efff11154
#
_cell.length_a   1.000
_cell.length_b   1.000
_cell.length_c   1.000
_cell.angle_alpha   90.00
_cell.angle_beta   90.00
_cell.angle_gamma   90.00
#
_symmetry.space_group_name_H-M   'P 1'
#
loop_
_entity.id
_entity.type
_entity.pdbx_description
1 polymer ?
#
loop_
_entity_poly.entity_id
_entity_poly.type
_entity_poly.pdbx_seq_one_letter_code
_entity_poly.pdbx_strand_id
1 'polypeptide(L)' 'MSQSIALVDDDRNILTSVSIALEAEGFSVETYVDGADALRGLSQKP' A
#
# COMPACT_ATOMS: atom_id res chain seq x y z
N MET A 1 -17.49 -0.76 -5.97
CA MET A 1 -16.62 -1.33 -4.96
C MET A 1 -15.19 -0.96 -5.24
N SER A 2 -14.47 -0.55 -4.22
CA SER A 2 -13.07 -0.20 -4.40
C SER A 2 -12.19 -1.46 -4.33
N GLN A 3 -11.13 -1.46 -5.11
CA GLN A 3 -10.16 -2.53 -5.08
C GLN A 3 -9.04 -2.15 -4.11
N SER A 4 -8.45 -3.15 -3.49
CA SER A 4 -7.35 -2.96 -2.56
C SER A 4 -6.03 -3.21 -3.26
N ILE A 5 -5.08 -2.31 -3.03
CA ILE A 5 -3.75 -2.41 -3.62
C ILE A 5 -2.73 -2.32 -2.49
N ALA A 6 -1.77 -3.21 -2.49
CA ALA A 6 -0.66 -3.16 -1.54
C ALA A 6 0.59 -2.69 -2.28
N LEU A 7 1.21 -1.65 -1.76
CA LEU A 7 2.43 -1.09 -2.32
C LEU A 7 3.60 -1.36 -1.40
N VAL A 8 4.68 -1.87 -1.94
CA VAL A 8 5.89 -2.15 -1.16
C VAL A 8 7.05 -1.42 -1.81
N ASP A 9 7.67 -0.53 -1.06
CA ASP A 9 8.84 0.21 -1.53
C ASP A 9 9.57 0.75 -0.32
N ASP A 10 10.89 0.86 -0.41
CA ASP A 10 11.68 1.41 0.68
C ASP A 10 11.74 2.93 0.67
N ASP A 11 11.13 3.57 -0.33
CA ASP A 11 11.10 5.02 -0.44
C ASP A 11 9.69 5.52 -0.08
N ARG A 12 9.59 6.15 1.10
CA ARG A 12 8.30 6.64 1.58
C ARG A 12 7.72 7.74 0.72
N ASN A 13 8.55 8.54 0.10
CA ASN A 13 8.06 9.60 -0.77
C ASN A 13 7.36 9.02 -1.99
N ILE A 14 7.92 7.95 -2.54
CA ILE A 14 7.30 7.26 -3.67
C ILE A 14 5.98 6.64 -3.23
N LEU A 15 5.98 5.96 -2.08
CA LEU A 15 4.75 5.33 -1.58
C LEU A 15 3.65 6.36 -1.39
N THR A 16 3.98 7.50 -0.80
CA THR A 16 3.00 8.55 -0.55
C THR A 16 2.43 9.09 -1.87
N SER A 17 3.31 9.38 -2.82
CA SER A 17 2.87 9.95 -4.11
C SER A 17 1.98 8.97 -4.87
N VAL A 18 2.39 7.71 -4.93
CA VAL A 18 1.63 6.71 -5.67
C VAL A 18 0.30 6.42 -4.98
N SER A 19 0.30 6.35 -3.64
CA SER A 19 -0.93 6.06 -2.93
C SER A 19 -1.96 7.18 -3.12
N ILE A 20 -1.53 8.43 -3.10
CA ILE A 20 -2.44 9.55 -3.34
C ILE A 20 -3.05 9.44 -4.72
N ALA A 21 -2.25 9.15 -5.73
CA ALA A 21 -2.73 9.02 -7.09
C ALA A 21 -3.74 7.88 -7.23
N LEU A 22 -3.46 6.75 -6.61
CA LEU A 22 -4.36 5.59 -6.70
C LEU A 22 -5.64 5.83 -5.92
N GLU A 23 -5.55 6.46 -4.76
CA GLU A 23 -6.75 6.76 -3.98
C GLU A 23 -7.64 7.75 -4.72
N ALA A 24 -7.06 8.66 -5.48
CA ALA A 24 -7.83 9.59 -6.30
C ALA A 24 -8.64 8.85 -7.37
N GLU A 25 -8.17 7.67 -7.76
CA GLU A 25 -8.89 6.83 -8.74
C GLU A 25 -9.90 5.90 -8.09
N GLY A 26 -10.00 5.93 -6.76
CA GLY A 26 -11.00 5.13 -6.05
C GLY A 26 -10.48 3.83 -5.46
N PHE A 27 -9.16 3.63 -5.45
CA PHE A 27 -8.59 2.41 -4.86
C PHE A 27 -8.32 2.60 -3.37
N SER A 28 -8.41 1.49 -2.63
CA SER A 28 -7.91 1.45 -1.27
C SER A 28 -6.45 1.04 -1.31
N VAL A 29 -5.57 1.84 -0.71
CA VAL A 29 -4.13 1.61 -0.84
C VAL A 29 -3.53 1.37 0.54
N GLU A 30 -2.74 0.30 0.65
CA GLU A 30 -1.94 0.01 1.83
C GLU A 30 -0.48 0.11 1.43
N THR A 31 0.33 0.75 2.26
CA THR A 31 1.74 0.95 1.95
C THR A 31 2.62 0.27 2.97
N TYR A 32 3.72 -0.30 2.51
CA TYR A 32 4.70 -0.99 3.35
C TYR A 32 6.09 -0.58 2.89
N VAL A 33 6.99 -0.37 3.85
CA VAL A 33 8.32 0.12 3.51
C VAL A 33 9.28 -1.01 3.14
N ASP A 34 8.96 -2.25 3.49
CA ASP A 34 9.78 -3.39 3.06
C ASP A 34 8.93 -4.65 3.00
N GLY A 35 9.52 -5.72 2.43
CA GLY A 35 8.81 -6.96 2.23
C GLY A 35 8.39 -7.65 3.52
N ALA A 36 9.22 -7.56 4.55
CA ALA A 36 8.89 -8.16 5.84
C ALA A 36 7.70 -7.46 6.47
N ASP A 37 7.65 -6.14 6.33
CA ASP A 37 6.54 -5.35 6.82
C ASP A 37 5.24 -5.71 6.10
N ALA A 38 5.32 -5.89 4.79
CA ALA A 38 4.17 -6.28 3.99
C ALA A 38 3.66 -7.66 4.40
N LEU A 39 4.56 -8.62 4.59
CA LEU A 39 4.19 -9.96 5.02
C LEU A 39 3.50 -9.95 6.36
N ARG A 40 4.02 -9.16 7.30
CA ARG A 40 3.43 -9.07 8.62
C ARG A 40 2.03 -8.48 8.56
N GLY A 41 1.87 -7.40 7.81
CA GLY A 41 0.57 -6.75 7.67
C GLY A 41 -0.46 -7.65 7.01
N LEU A 42 -0.07 -8.35 5.95
CA LEU A 42 -0.97 -9.23 5.23
C LEU A 42 -1.33 -10.46 6.05
N SER A 43 -0.38 -10.95 6.86
CA SER A 43 -0.64 -12.11 7.72
C SER A 43 -1.61 -11.79 8.85
N GLN A 44 -1.64 -10.57 9.31
CA GLN A 44 -2.48 -10.18 10.43
C GLN A 44 -3.91 -9.89 10.02
N LYS A 45 -4.16 -9.74 8.75
CA LYS A 45 -5.51 -9.47 8.27
C LYS A 45 -6.24 -10.76 8.01
N PRO A 46 -7.45 -10.88 8.51
CA PRO A 46 -8.27 -12.06 8.25
C PRO A 46 -8.72 -12.15 6.80
#